data_fbe46be1b007257e51f4a817f3cd06c6
#
_entry.id   fbe46be1b007257e51f4a817f3cd06c6
#
_cell.length_a   1.000
_cell.length_b   1.000
_cell.length_c   1.000
_cell.angle_alpha   90.00
_cell.angle_beta   90.00
_cell.angle_gamma   90.00
#
_symmetry.space_group_name_H-M   'P 1'
#
loop_
_entity.id
_entity.type
_entity.pdbx_description
1 polymer ?
#
loop_
_entity_poly.entity_id
_entity_poly.type
_entity_poly.pdbx_seq_one_letter_code
_entity_poly.pdbx_strand_id
1 'polypeptide(L)'
;IITTIHKLAQQASKEDSVAFEDMGVDMLLVDEAHEFKKPPIATKMKLKGLQTATSLRSISMMFLTKYVRANNNGANVHLFTGTPITNTMTEVFHMMRYMMQEEMKDVALADWDGWFGSFAREVNDVELTSTGEYEAVTRLQSFINVPELRRMIGQYMDVVFSDDMPEMKPRAVNGKLLSDKTLT
;
A
#
# COMPACT_ATOMS: atom_id res chain seq x y z
N ILE A 1 -4.78 11.53 -19.97
CA ILE A 1 -4.07 12.58 -19.18
C ILE A 1 -2.92 11.89 -18.46
N ILE A 2 -1.69 12.32 -18.69
CA ILE A 2 -0.52 11.87 -17.94
C ILE A 2 -0.12 13.02 -17.01
N THR A 3 -0.19 12.78 -15.69
CA THR A 3 0.14 13.79 -14.69
C THR A 3 0.57 13.13 -13.37
N THR A 4 1.11 13.92 -12.47
CA THR A 4 1.40 13.45 -11.11
C THR A 4 0.23 13.74 -10.18
N ILE A 5 -0.10 12.81 -9.28
CA ILE A 5 -1.16 12.98 -8.27
C ILE A 5 -0.91 14.23 -7.42
N HIS A 6 0.35 14.57 -7.17
CA HIS A 6 0.72 15.81 -6.47
C HIS A 6 0.26 17.08 -7.22
N LYS A 7 0.39 17.10 -8.54
CA LYS A 7 -0.10 18.24 -9.36
C LYS A 7 -1.62 18.31 -9.35
N LEU A 8 -2.31 17.18 -9.42
CA LEU A 8 -3.78 17.14 -9.31
C LEU A 8 -4.25 17.70 -7.95
N ALA A 9 -3.62 17.28 -6.85
CA ALA A 9 -3.94 17.79 -5.53
C ALA A 9 -3.66 19.29 -5.35
N GLN A 10 -2.62 19.83 -6.00
CA GLN A 10 -2.32 21.27 -5.98
C GLN A 10 -3.28 22.09 -6.84
N GLN A 11 -3.81 21.54 -7.91
CA GLN A 11 -4.76 22.23 -8.77
C GLN A 11 -6.08 22.52 -8.05
N ALA A 12 -6.52 21.64 -7.16
CA ALA A 12 -7.74 21.82 -6.38
C ALA A 12 -7.73 23.07 -5.46
N SER A 13 -6.58 23.72 -5.29
CA SER A 13 -6.45 24.93 -4.45
C SER A 13 -6.44 26.26 -5.21
N LYS A 14 -6.57 26.25 -6.55
CA LYS A 14 -6.60 27.46 -7.38
C LYS A 14 -8.00 27.74 -7.88
N GLU A 15 -8.47 29.00 -7.81
CA GLU A 15 -9.80 29.43 -8.22
C GLU A 15 -10.18 29.10 -9.69
N ASP A 16 -9.22 28.91 -10.57
CA ASP A 16 -9.42 28.55 -11.99
C ASP A 16 -9.09 27.08 -12.33
N SER A 17 -9.07 26.18 -11.32
CA SER A 17 -8.72 24.79 -11.58
C SER A 17 -9.97 23.95 -11.87
N VAL A 18 -9.91 23.13 -12.92
CA VAL A 18 -10.94 22.13 -13.21
C VAL A 18 -10.91 21.07 -12.09
N ALA A 19 -12.05 20.83 -11.45
CA ALA A 19 -12.16 19.77 -10.47
C ALA A 19 -11.91 18.40 -11.11
N PHE A 20 -11.39 17.45 -10.36
CA PHE A 20 -11.10 16.11 -10.89
C PHE A 20 -12.36 15.44 -11.45
N GLU A 21 -13.49 15.68 -10.80
CA GLU A 21 -14.81 15.19 -11.19
C GLU A 21 -15.24 15.68 -12.59
N ASP A 22 -14.84 16.90 -12.93
CA ASP A 22 -15.17 17.53 -14.22
C ASP A 22 -14.24 17.09 -15.37
N MET A 23 -13.15 16.39 -15.03
CA MET A 23 -12.19 15.92 -16.04
C MET A 23 -12.67 14.69 -16.84
N GLY A 24 -13.75 14.03 -16.42
CA GLY A 24 -14.28 12.84 -17.07
C GLY A 24 -13.30 11.66 -17.03
N VAL A 25 -12.57 11.48 -15.92
CA VAL A 25 -11.60 10.39 -15.75
C VAL A 25 -12.31 9.14 -15.28
N ASP A 26 -12.37 8.11 -16.13
CA ASP A 26 -13.03 6.84 -15.87
C ASP A 26 -12.06 5.74 -15.40
N MET A 27 -10.76 5.90 -15.60
CA MET A 27 -9.76 4.92 -15.27
C MET A 27 -8.52 5.58 -14.65
N LEU A 28 -7.97 4.94 -13.64
CA LEU A 28 -6.76 5.37 -12.95
C LEU A 28 -5.68 4.29 -13.08
N LEU A 29 -4.58 4.63 -13.75
CA LEU A 29 -3.37 3.80 -13.85
C LEU A 29 -2.27 4.49 -13.05
N VAL A 30 -1.77 3.85 -12.03
CA VAL A 30 -0.77 4.41 -11.10
C VAL A 30 0.50 3.59 -11.16
N ASP A 31 1.54 4.20 -11.71
CA ASP A 31 2.88 3.65 -11.68
C ASP A 31 3.58 4.01 -10.36
N GLU A 32 4.50 3.15 -9.92
CA GLU A 32 5.23 3.28 -8.66
C GLU A 32 4.30 3.49 -7.45
N ALA A 33 3.25 2.68 -7.37
CA ALA A 33 2.21 2.79 -6.36
C ALA A 33 2.74 2.71 -4.91
N HIS A 34 3.96 2.16 -4.72
CA HIS A 34 4.63 2.14 -3.42
C HIS A 34 4.93 3.54 -2.85
N GLU A 35 4.96 4.59 -3.67
CA GLU A 35 5.11 5.98 -3.21
C GLU A 35 3.91 6.49 -2.39
N PHE A 36 2.78 5.78 -2.41
CA PHE A 36 1.54 6.17 -1.72
C PHE A 36 1.28 5.35 -0.45
N LYS A 37 2.30 4.78 0.18
CA LYS A 37 2.17 3.89 1.35
C LYS A 37 1.88 4.57 2.69
N LYS A 38 1.53 5.86 2.71
CA LYS A 38 1.30 6.65 3.95
C LYS A 38 -0.07 7.34 3.99
N PRO A 39 -1.19 6.64 3.72
CA PRO A 39 -2.50 7.20 3.99
C PRO A 39 -2.75 7.25 5.50
N PRO A 40 -3.69 8.08 5.98
CA PRO A 40 -3.99 8.21 7.39
C PRO A 40 -4.50 6.88 7.98
N ILE A 41 -4.02 6.57 9.19
CA ILE A 41 -4.50 5.46 10.03
C ILE A 41 -5.15 6.07 11.26
N ALA A 42 -6.41 5.76 11.49
CA ALA A 42 -7.07 5.99 12.76
C ALA A 42 -6.92 4.73 13.60
N THR A 43 -6.28 4.83 14.76
CA THR A 43 -6.08 3.70 15.68
C THR A 43 -5.98 4.18 17.12
N LYS A 44 -6.44 3.33 18.03
CA LYS A 44 -6.25 3.51 19.48
C LYS A 44 -5.02 2.74 19.98
N MET A 45 -4.40 1.93 19.13
CA MET A 45 -3.25 1.11 19.48
C MET A 45 -1.98 1.94 19.56
N LYS A 46 -1.16 1.66 20.57
CA LYS A 46 0.17 2.26 20.76
C LYS A 46 1.23 1.22 20.38
N LEU A 47 1.53 1.13 19.09
CA LEU A 47 2.51 0.17 18.58
C LEU A 47 3.79 0.90 18.20
N LYS A 48 4.92 0.44 18.72
CA LYS A 48 6.23 0.97 18.34
C LYS A 48 6.53 0.59 16.88
N GLY A 49 6.90 1.59 16.10
CA GLY A 49 7.15 1.43 14.67
C GLY A 49 5.90 1.55 13.78
N LEU A 50 4.71 1.74 14.35
CA LEU A 50 3.54 2.07 13.56
C LEU A 50 3.69 3.49 12.99
N GLN A 51 3.76 3.58 11.67
CA GLN A 51 3.85 4.87 10.99
C GLN A 51 2.45 5.48 10.89
N THR A 52 2.20 6.50 11.71
CA THR A 52 0.97 7.31 11.66
C THR A 52 1.15 8.59 10.84
N ALA A 53 2.39 8.91 10.45
CA ALA A 53 2.67 10.05 9.60
C ALA A 53 2.00 9.87 8.24
N THR A 54 1.20 10.84 7.85
CA THR A 54 0.46 10.84 6.59
C THR A 54 1.14 11.71 5.55
N SER A 55 0.92 11.43 4.27
CA SER A 55 1.32 12.33 3.19
C SER A 55 0.12 12.80 2.39
N LEU A 56 0.15 14.06 1.96
CA LEU A 56 -0.90 14.61 1.10
C LEU A 56 -1.10 13.79 -0.17
N ARG A 57 -0.01 13.25 -0.73
CA ARG A 57 -0.06 12.35 -1.90
C ARG A 57 -0.92 11.10 -1.64
N SER A 58 -0.71 10.47 -0.48
CA SER A 58 -1.47 9.26 -0.11
C SER A 58 -2.93 9.57 0.20
N ILE A 59 -3.22 10.74 0.80
CA ILE A 59 -4.59 11.20 1.01
C ILE A 59 -5.28 11.43 -0.33
N SER A 60 -4.65 12.16 -1.25
CA SER A 60 -5.18 12.39 -2.60
C SER A 60 -5.42 11.08 -3.34
N MET A 61 -4.48 10.13 -3.25
CA MET A 61 -4.62 8.80 -3.83
C MET A 61 -5.86 8.07 -3.29
N MET A 62 -6.13 8.14 -1.98
CA MET A 62 -7.33 7.55 -1.40
C MET A 62 -8.62 8.14 -1.98
N PHE A 63 -8.68 9.46 -2.14
CA PHE A 63 -9.85 10.10 -2.75
C PHE A 63 -10.01 9.71 -4.21
N LEU A 64 -8.94 9.75 -4.99
CA LEU A 64 -8.97 9.40 -6.42
C LEU A 64 -9.39 7.95 -6.65
N THR A 65 -8.79 7.01 -5.93
CA THR A 65 -9.15 5.58 -6.05
C THR A 65 -10.59 5.34 -5.64
N LYS A 66 -11.04 5.96 -4.54
CA LYS A 66 -12.42 5.85 -4.08
C LYS A 66 -13.40 6.43 -5.11
N TYR A 67 -13.12 7.61 -5.65
CA TYR A 67 -13.96 8.27 -6.65
C TYR A 67 -14.09 7.42 -7.91
N VAL A 68 -12.97 6.99 -8.50
CA VAL A 68 -12.99 6.20 -9.73
C VAL A 68 -13.71 4.86 -9.51
N ARG A 69 -13.42 4.15 -8.43
CA ARG A 69 -14.09 2.88 -8.11
C ARG A 69 -15.59 3.06 -7.88
N ALA A 70 -16.02 4.11 -7.16
CA ALA A 70 -17.43 4.37 -6.90
C ALA A 70 -18.24 4.62 -8.20
N ASN A 71 -17.62 5.29 -9.17
CA ASN A 71 -18.26 5.60 -10.47
C ASN A 71 -18.15 4.43 -11.49
N ASN A 72 -17.38 3.39 -11.20
CA ASN A 72 -17.11 2.27 -12.10
C ASN A 72 -17.37 0.90 -11.47
N ASN A 73 -18.38 0.77 -10.62
CA ASN A 73 -18.78 -0.50 -9.98
C ASN A 73 -17.63 -1.22 -9.27
N GLY A 74 -16.74 -0.46 -8.62
CA GLY A 74 -15.58 -1.02 -7.94
C GLY A 74 -14.38 -1.34 -8.83
N ALA A 75 -14.40 -0.98 -10.10
CA ALA A 75 -13.36 -1.26 -11.08
C ALA A 75 -12.52 -0.02 -11.47
N ASN A 76 -11.69 -0.18 -12.50
CA ASN A 76 -10.95 0.85 -13.24
C ASN A 76 -9.85 1.58 -12.42
N VAL A 77 -9.32 0.94 -11.38
CA VAL A 77 -8.09 1.38 -10.70
C VAL A 77 -7.06 0.29 -10.82
N HIS A 78 -5.88 0.63 -11.33
CA HIS A 78 -4.75 -0.28 -11.51
C HIS A 78 -3.50 0.33 -10.90
N LEU A 79 -2.87 -0.40 -9.99
CA LEU A 79 -1.67 -0.01 -9.29
C LEU A 79 -0.51 -0.90 -9.72
N PHE A 80 0.56 -0.29 -10.19
CA PHE A 80 1.77 -1.00 -10.62
C PHE A 80 2.93 -0.66 -9.68
N THR A 81 3.65 -1.67 -9.23
CA THR A 81 4.84 -1.49 -8.39
C THR A 81 5.69 -2.75 -8.36
N GLY A 82 7.01 -2.59 -8.40
CA GLY A 82 7.96 -3.68 -8.17
C GLY A 82 8.14 -4.03 -6.68
N THR A 83 7.66 -3.17 -5.76
CA THR A 83 7.89 -3.31 -4.31
C THR A 83 6.62 -3.02 -3.51
N PRO A 84 5.57 -3.86 -3.62
CA PRO A 84 4.29 -3.62 -2.96
C PRO A 84 4.42 -3.59 -1.44
N ILE A 85 5.32 -4.40 -0.89
CA ILE A 85 5.59 -4.51 0.54
C ILE A 85 7.10 -4.48 0.72
N THR A 86 7.61 -3.51 1.50
CA THR A 86 9.05 -3.38 1.76
C THR A 86 9.41 -3.54 3.22
N ASN A 87 8.75 -2.81 4.12
CA ASN A 87 9.23 -2.68 5.50
C ASN A 87 8.20 -3.00 6.57
N THR A 88 6.91 -2.82 6.29
CA THR A 88 5.89 -2.87 7.34
C THR A 88 4.62 -3.58 6.91
N MET A 89 3.93 -4.20 7.86
CA MET A 89 2.61 -4.78 7.65
C MET A 89 1.55 -3.74 7.29
N THR A 90 1.76 -2.48 7.69
CA THR A 90 0.86 -1.38 7.33
C THR A 90 0.78 -1.15 5.83
N GLU A 91 1.85 -1.46 5.09
CA GLU A 91 1.85 -1.33 3.63
C GLU A 91 0.84 -2.28 2.97
N VAL A 92 0.72 -3.51 3.48
CA VAL A 92 -0.31 -4.47 3.01
C VAL A 92 -1.71 -3.90 3.23
N PHE A 93 -1.99 -3.43 4.45
CA PHE A 93 -3.27 -2.81 4.79
C PHE A 93 -3.60 -1.63 3.87
N HIS A 94 -2.62 -0.77 3.58
CA HIS A 94 -2.83 0.39 2.72
C HIS A 94 -3.11 0.00 1.27
N MET A 95 -2.39 -0.98 0.72
CA MET A 95 -2.67 -1.48 -0.63
C MET A 95 -4.06 -2.08 -0.73
N MET A 96 -4.45 -2.88 0.27
CA MET A 96 -5.83 -3.41 0.35
C MET A 96 -6.86 -2.28 0.38
N ARG A 97 -6.65 -1.23 1.17
CA ARG A 97 -7.57 -0.08 1.23
C ARG A 97 -7.75 0.65 -0.10
N TYR A 98 -6.70 0.76 -0.92
CA TYR A 98 -6.83 1.36 -2.25
C TYR A 98 -7.65 0.49 -3.19
N MET A 99 -7.51 -0.84 -3.09
CA MET A 99 -8.06 -1.78 -4.06
C MET A 99 -9.39 -2.40 -3.65
N MET A 100 -9.69 -2.50 -2.34
CA MET A 100 -10.83 -3.29 -1.85
C MET A 100 -11.46 -2.71 -0.58
N GLN A 101 -11.53 -1.38 -0.47
CA GLN A 101 -12.01 -0.73 0.75
C GLN A 101 -13.46 -1.07 1.09
N GLU A 102 -14.34 -1.16 0.09
CA GLU A 102 -15.75 -1.46 0.34
C GLU A 102 -15.92 -2.92 0.78
N GLU A 103 -15.24 -3.85 0.14
CA GLU A 103 -15.22 -5.27 0.50
C GLU A 103 -14.63 -5.48 1.91
N MET A 104 -13.63 -4.68 2.29
CA MET A 104 -13.09 -4.69 3.66
C MET A 104 -14.10 -4.18 4.69
N LYS A 105 -14.97 -3.23 4.35
CA LYS A 105 -16.04 -2.75 5.23
C LYS A 105 -17.06 -3.85 5.53
N ASP A 106 -17.43 -4.62 4.52
CA ASP A 106 -18.44 -5.68 4.64
C ASP A 106 -18.00 -6.77 5.64
N VAL A 107 -16.70 -6.91 5.86
CA VAL A 107 -16.12 -7.89 6.79
C VAL A 107 -15.43 -7.25 8.01
N ALA A 108 -15.70 -5.96 8.28
CA ALA A 108 -15.16 -5.18 9.41
C ALA A 108 -13.62 -5.10 9.46
N LEU A 109 -12.96 -5.06 8.30
CA LEU A 109 -11.51 -4.96 8.15
C LEU A 109 -11.05 -3.60 7.60
N ALA A 110 -11.97 -2.66 7.38
CA ALA A 110 -11.64 -1.37 6.76
C ALA A 110 -10.88 -0.41 7.68
N ASP A 111 -11.00 -0.58 8.99
CA ASP A 111 -10.19 0.11 9.98
C ASP A 111 -8.94 -0.72 10.36
N TRP A 112 -7.92 -0.01 10.85
CA TRP A 112 -6.65 -0.64 11.21
C TRP A 112 -6.80 -1.64 12.36
N ASP A 113 -7.54 -1.31 13.40
CA ASP A 113 -7.63 -2.12 14.61
C ASP A 113 -8.31 -3.46 14.30
N GLY A 114 -9.37 -3.47 13.47
CA GLY A 114 -10.04 -4.67 12.99
C GLY A 114 -9.14 -5.54 12.09
N TRP A 115 -8.46 -4.91 11.13
CA TRP A 115 -7.52 -5.60 10.24
C TRP A 115 -6.35 -6.20 11.02
N PHE A 116 -5.78 -5.42 11.93
CA PHE A 116 -4.67 -5.85 12.79
C PHE A 116 -5.06 -7.06 13.63
N GLY A 117 -6.20 -7.00 14.32
CA GLY A 117 -6.69 -8.12 15.13
C GLY A 117 -6.90 -9.42 14.35
N SER A 118 -7.14 -9.32 13.04
CA SER A 118 -7.38 -10.47 12.15
C SER A 118 -6.12 -11.05 11.54
N PHE A 119 -5.11 -10.21 11.25
CA PHE A 119 -3.97 -10.59 10.43
C PHE A 119 -2.60 -10.32 11.04
N ALA A 120 -2.53 -9.68 12.20
CA ALA A 120 -1.27 -9.35 12.83
C ALA A 120 -1.22 -9.81 14.29
N ARG A 121 -0.04 -10.11 14.75
CA ARG A 121 0.27 -10.41 16.15
C ARG A 121 1.23 -9.37 16.69
N GLU A 122 0.91 -8.88 17.88
CA GLU A 122 1.81 -8.05 18.66
C GLU A 122 2.63 -8.88 19.63
N VAL A 123 3.76 -8.31 20.04
CA VAL A 123 4.57 -8.80 21.15
C VAL A 123 4.86 -7.64 22.10
N ASN A 124 4.78 -7.92 23.38
CA ASN A 124 5.22 -7.01 24.41
C ASN A 124 6.68 -7.33 24.76
N ASP A 125 7.53 -6.35 24.70
CA ASP A 125 8.96 -6.45 24.98
C ASP A 125 9.37 -5.34 25.95
N VAL A 126 10.56 -5.46 26.52
CA VAL A 126 11.14 -4.45 27.39
C VAL A 126 12.42 -3.96 26.77
N GLU A 127 12.48 -2.68 26.48
CA GLU A 127 13.64 -2.05 25.89
C GLU A 127 14.31 -1.05 26.81
N LEU A 128 15.63 -0.96 26.68
CA LEU A 128 16.42 0.06 27.35
C LEU A 128 16.33 1.36 26.52
N THR A 129 15.85 2.43 27.14
CA THR A 129 15.81 3.75 26.51
C THR A 129 17.22 4.35 26.43
N SER A 130 17.39 5.40 25.63
CA SER A 130 18.65 6.15 25.56
C SER A 130 19.03 6.83 26.88
N THR A 131 18.09 6.97 27.80
CA THR A 131 18.29 7.50 29.17
C THR A 131 18.69 6.41 30.19
N GLY A 132 18.73 5.13 29.76
CA GLY A 132 19.09 4.01 30.67
C GLY A 132 17.92 3.44 31.46
N GLU A 133 16.69 3.81 31.15
CA GLU A 133 15.48 3.28 31.80
C GLU A 133 14.90 2.13 30.99
N TYR A 134 14.19 1.21 31.65
CA TYR A 134 13.45 0.15 30.96
C TYR A 134 12.04 0.61 30.63
N GLU A 135 11.66 0.49 29.36
CA GLU A 135 10.33 0.81 28.88
C GLU A 135 9.66 -0.44 28.28
N ALA A 136 8.41 -0.71 28.69
CA ALA A 136 7.60 -1.73 28.06
C ALA A 136 7.09 -1.21 26.71
N VAL A 137 7.39 -1.94 25.65
CA VAL A 137 7.01 -1.58 24.28
C VAL A 137 6.21 -2.69 23.63
N THR A 138 5.16 -2.32 22.91
CA THR A 138 4.38 -3.25 22.09
C THR A 138 4.77 -3.07 20.64
N ARG A 139 5.12 -4.16 19.97
CA ARG A 139 5.56 -4.17 18.56
C ARG A 139 4.75 -5.13 17.72
N LEU A 140 4.70 -4.87 16.43
CA LEU A 140 4.30 -5.84 15.42
C LEU A 140 5.32 -6.97 15.36
N GLN A 141 4.86 -8.22 15.50
CA GLN A 141 5.72 -9.39 15.43
C GLN A 141 5.63 -10.13 14.11
N SER A 142 4.43 -10.54 13.73
CA SER A 142 4.25 -11.43 12.59
C SER A 142 2.85 -11.34 12.02
N PHE A 143 2.69 -11.80 10.78
CA PHE A 143 1.38 -12.08 10.22
C PHE A 143 0.78 -13.35 10.84
N ILE A 144 -0.52 -13.32 11.09
CA ILE A 144 -1.35 -14.47 11.42
C ILE A 144 -2.42 -14.62 10.34
N ASN A 145 -3.11 -15.76 10.33
CA ASN A 145 -4.17 -16.04 9.37
C ASN A 145 -3.77 -15.77 7.90
N VAL A 146 -2.52 -16.11 7.56
CA VAL A 146 -1.92 -15.84 6.26
C VAL A 146 -2.71 -16.45 5.09
N PRO A 147 -3.31 -17.66 5.20
CA PRO A 147 -4.11 -18.22 4.10
C PRO A 147 -5.28 -17.31 3.71
N GLU A 148 -6.01 -16.77 4.69
CA GLU A 148 -7.14 -15.88 4.42
C GLU A 148 -6.68 -14.53 3.86
N LEU A 149 -5.60 -13.95 4.41
CA LEU A 149 -5.01 -12.74 3.89
C LEU A 149 -4.58 -12.90 2.43
N ARG A 150 -3.95 -14.03 2.09
CA ARG A 150 -3.57 -14.36 0.70
C ARG A 150 -4.79 -14.51 -0.21
N ARG A 151 -5.84 -15.15 0.28
CA ARG A 151 -7.09 -15.32 -0.48
C ARG A 151 -7.71 -13.97 -0.80
N MET A 152 -7.74 -13.05 0.16
CA MET A 152 -8.27 -11.70 -0.04
C MET A 152 -7.42 -10.90 -1.03
N ILE A 153 -6.11 -10.83 -0.82
CA ILE A 153 -5.20 -10.07 -1.68
C ILE A 153 -5.20 -10.64 -3.10
N GLY A 154 -5.22 -11.96 -3.26
CA GLY A 154 -5.20 -12.64 -4.56
C GLY A 154 -6.39 -12.35 -5.46
N GLN A 155 -7.45 -11.72 -4.94
CA GLN A 155 -8.57 -11.25 -5.76
C GLN A 155 -8.23 -9.96 -6.55
N TYR A 156 -7.22 -9.21 -6.12
CA TYR A 156 -6.89 -7.88 -6.61
C TYR A 156 -5.43 -7.70 -7.00
N MET A 157 -4.57 -8.64 -6.62
CA MET A 157 -3.14 -8.56 -6.88
C MET A 157 -2.69 -9.73 -7.76
N ASP A 158 -2.12 -9.40 -8.89
CA ASP A 158 -1.34 -10.31 -9.72
C ASP A 158 0.15 -10.07 -9.48
N VAL A 159 0.92 -11.15 -9.29
CA VAL A 159 2.35 -11.07 -8.99
C VAL A 159 3.13 -11.84 -10.06
N VAL A 160 3.92 -11.11 -10.81
CA VAL A 160 4.81 -11.67 -11.83
C VAL A 160 6.24 -11.61 -11.30
N PHE A 161 6.90 -12.76 -11.16
CA PHE A 161 8.29 -12.83 -10.75
C PHE A 161 9.22 -12.76 -11.96
N SER A 162 10.47 -12.35 -11.73
CA SER A 162 11.49 -12.32 -12.77
C SER A 162 11.73 -13.69 -13.42
N ASP A 163 11.44 -14.79 -12.70
CA ASP A 163 11.55 -16.15 -13.22
C ASP A 163 10.44 -16.50 -14.21
N ASP A 164 9.29 -15.83 -14.13
CA ASP A 164 8.16 -15.99 -15.03
C ASP A 164 8.41 -15.30 -16.39
N MET A 165 9.40 -14.39 -16.45
CA MET A 165 9.78 -13.63 -17.65
C MET A 165 11.28 -13.79 -17.96
N PRO A 166 11.75 -14.97 -18.35
CA PRO A 166 13.17 -15.24 -18.56
C PRO A 166 13.79 -14.41 -19.70
N GLU A 167 12.99 -14.01 -20.69
CA GLU A 167 13.46 -13.15 -21.80
C GLU A 167 13.76 -11.72 -21.38
N MET A 168 13.18 -11.23 -20.29
CA MET A 168 13.40 -9.87 -19.76
C MET A 168 14.57 -9.82 -18.78
N LYS A 169 15.14 -10.97 -18.37
CA LYS A 169 16.31 -10.99 -17.51
C LYS A 169 17.54 -10.45 -18.24
N PRO A 170 18.36 -9.62 -17.56
CA PRO A 170 19.62 -9.15 -18.13
C PRO A 170 20.53 -10.34 -18.44
N ARG A 171 21.20 -10.28 -19.56
CA ARG A 171 22.16 -11.33 -20.01
C ARG A 171 23.58 -10.80 -19.93
N ALA A 172 24.50 -11.64 -19.53
CA ALA A 172 25.92 -11.36 -19.65
C ALA A 172 26.35 -11.29 -21.13
N VAL A 173 27.50 -10.69 -21.42
CA VAL A 173 28.03 -10.54 -22.76
C VAL A 173 28.14 -11.91 -23.50
N ASN A 174 28.28 -13.01 -22.76
CA ASN A 174 28.33 -14.38 -23.32
C ASN A 174 26.94 -14.99 -23.57
N GLY A 175 25.86 -14.21 -23.46
CA GLY A 175 24.45 -14.60 -23.66
C GLY A 175 23.84 -15.44 -22.53
N LYS A 176 24.55 -15.73 -21.44
CA LYS A 176 23.99 -16.43 -20.28
C LYS A 176 23.09 -15.48 -19.45
N LEU A 177 21.98 -16.01 -18.95
CA LEU A 177 21.14 -15.27 -18.00
C LEU A 177 21.94 -14.99 -16.72
N LEU A 178 21.90 -13.75 -16.27
CA LEU A 178 22.42 -13.37 -14.95
C LEU A 178 21.43 -13.86 -13.89
N SER A 179 21.89 -14.70 -12.98
CA SER A 179 21.11 -15.06 -11.80
C SER A 179 21.32 -14.01 -10.70
N ASP A 180 20.31 -13.83 -9.83
CA ASP A 180 20.38 -12.88 -8.72
C ASP A 180 21.59 -13.12 -7.78
N LYS A 181 22.18 -14.32 -7.82
CA LYS A 181 23.41 -14.67 -7.08
C LYS A 181 24.71 -14.14 -7.73
N THR A 182 24.64 -13.58 -8.93
CA THR A 182 25.83 -13.08 -9.66
C THR A 182 25.99 -11.56 -9.51
N LEU A 183 25.06 -10.89 -8.82
CA LEU A 183 25.04 -9.44 -8.63
C LEU A 183 25.50 -8.98 -7.22
N THR A 184 26.06 -9.90 -6.42
CA THR A 184 26.67 -9.59 -5.10
C THR A 184 28.17 -9.43 -5.20
#